data_febb07d66cea3d5b7f0b924025ccb693
#
_entry.id   febb07d66cea3d5b7f0b924025ccb693
#
_cell.length_a   1.000
_cell.length_b   1.000
_cell.length_c   1.000
_cell.angle_alpha   90.00
_cell.angle_beta   90.00
_cell.angle_gamma   90.00
#
_symmetry.space_group_name_H-M   'P 1'
#
loop_
_entity.id
_entity.type
_entity.pdbx_description
1 polymer ?
#
loop_
_entity_poly.entity_id
_entity_poly.type
_entity_poly.pdbx_seq_one_letter_code
_entity_poly.pdbx_strand_id
1 'polypeptide(L)'
;MYKRQYQYGPFDPEGGVKHWGHYRSRDLLRWEKCPVLLFPSDTWDLHGVFSGSALVEDGVMYLYYTGNVLSAGAHDYITSGRGHNTALAVCRDGLTAETNELLMENRDYPAGLSCHVRDPKVWAQDGRYYMVQGARTLDDRGEVLVFESTDKRRWTHINTIRTPAPFGYMWECPDLFE
;
A
#
# COMPACT_ATOMS: atom_id res chain seq x y z
N MET A 1 -10.21 20.48 -3.34
CA MET A 1 -11.19 19.39 -3.59
C MET A 1 -10.75 18.18 -2.80
N TYR A 2 -11.65 17.59 -2.02
CA TYR A 2 -11.37 16.38 -1.23
C TYR A 2 -11.51 15.13 -2.10
N LYS A 3 -10.69 14.11 -1.82
CA LYS A 3 -10.72 12.81 -2.50
C LYS A 3 -10.71 11.69 -1.48
N ARG A 4 -11.47 10.64 -1.75
CA ARG A 4 -11.53 9.44 -0.92
C ARG A 4 -11.37 8.20 -1.80
N GLN A 5 -10.30 7.46 -1.59
CA GLN A 5 -10.06 6.16 -2.20
C GLN A 5 -10.61 5.05 -1.29
N TYR A 6 -11.00 3.95 -1.89
CA TYR A 6 -11.46 2.77 -1.18
C TYR A 6 -11.17 1.50 -1.99
N GLN A 7 -10.99 0.39 -1.30
CA GLN A 7 -10.90 -0.90 -1.98
C GLN A 7 -12.22 -1.23 -2.66
N TYR A 8 -12.14 -1.63 -3.91
CA TYR A 8 -13.28 -1.93 -4.75
C TYR A 8 -13.14 -3.30 -5.39
N GLY A 9 -14.05 -4.22 -5.09
CA GLY A 9 -14.16 -5.55 -5.71
C GLY A 9 -15.27 -5.54 -6.75
N PRO A 10 -14.97 -5.21 -8.03
CA PRO A 10 -16.03 -5.04 -9.04
C PRO A 10 -16.69 -6.35 -9.47
N PHE A 11 -16.02 -7.49 -9.26
CA PHE A 11 -16.45 -8.77 -9.82
C PHE A 11 -16.86 -9.80 -8.77
N ASP A 12 -16.38 -9.66 -7.54
CA ASP A 12 -16.65 -10.59 -6.46
C ASP A 12 -16.65 -9.87 -5.11
N PRO A 13 -17.77 -9.88 -4.37
CA PRO A 13 -17.88 -9.21 -3.07
C PRO A 13 -17.11 -9.92 -1.95
N GLU A 14 -16.86 -11.22 -2.04
CA GLU A 14 -16.24 -12.02 -0.99
C GLU A 14 -14.73 -12.21 -1.19
N GLY A 15 -14.23 -12.02 -2.38
CA GLY A 15 -12.83 -12.25 -2.72
C GLY A 15 -12.40 -11.40 -3.90
N GLY A 16 -11.85 -12.06 -4.90
CA GLY A 16 -11.55 -11.47 -6.20
C GLY A 16 -10.49 -10.38 -6.20
N VAL A 17 -10.25 -9.90 -7.40
CA VAL A 17 -9.21 -8.92 -7.69
C VAL A 17 -9.64 -7.54 -7.21
N LYS A 18 -8.87 -6.93 -6.33
CA LYS A 18 -9.15 -5.61 -5.76
C LYS A 18 -8.64 -4.50 -6.66
N HIS A 19 -9.41 -3.43 -6.71
CA HIS A 19 -9.14 -2.16 -7.39
C HIS A 19 -9.22 -1.02 -6.38
N TRP A 20 -8.85 0.19 -6.78
CA TRP A 20 -9.19 1.40 -6.04
C TRP A 20 -10.27 2.19 -6.78
N GLY A 21 -11.47 2.19 -6.22
CA GLY A 21 -12.47 3.17 -6.55
C GLY A 21 -12.19 4.48 -5.82
N HIS A 22 -12.78 5.59 -6.30
CA HIS A 22 -12.68 6.83 -5.55
C HIS A 22 -13.88 7.74 -5.75
N TYR A 23 -14.05 8.62 -4.77
CA TYR A 23 -15.00 9.71 -4.76
C TYR A 23 -14.28 11.05 -4.63
N ARG A 24 -14.92 12.11 -5.08
CA ARG A 24 -14.49 13.49 -4.85
C ARG A 24 -15.58 14.31 -4.22
N SER A 25 -15.21 15.33 -3.43
CA SER A 25 -16.13 16.26 -2.79
C SER A 25 -15.54 17.66 -2.72
N ARG A 26 -16.40 18.66 -2.68
CA ARG A 26 -16.03 20.07 -2.41
C ARG A 26 -16.28 20.47 -0.96
N ASP A 27 -17.18 19.77 -0.26
CA ASP A 27 -17.72 20.15 1.04
C ASP A 27 -17.70 19.03 2.09
N LEU A 28 -17.17 17.82 1.75
CA LEU A 28 -17.18 16.60 2.56
C LEU A 28 -18.58 16.01 2.83
N LEU A 29 -19.64 16.64 2.37
CA LEU A 29 -21.02 16.21 2.56
C LEU A 29 -21.58 15.55 1.30
N ARG A 30 -21.29 16.13 0.13
CA ARG A 30 -21.74 15.61 -1.15
C ARG A 30 -20.57 15.02 -1.91
N TRP A 31 -20.68 13.73 -2.23
CA TRP A 31 -19.65 12.95 -2.88
C TRP A 31 -20.06 12.53 -4.28
N GLU A 32 -19.22 12.82 -5.23
CA GLU A 32 -19.34 12.38 -6.62
C GLU A 32 -18.47 11.17 -6.86
N LYS A 33 -19.05 10.08 -7.37
CA LYS A 33 -18.30 8.90 -7.78
C LYS A 33 -17.45 9.22 -9.01
N CYS A 34 -16.19 8.87 -8.96
CA CYS A 34 -15.24 8.99 -10.06
C CYS A 34 -14.99 7.62 -10.73
N PRO A 35 -14.37 7.58 -11.92
CA PRO A 35 -13.87 6.33 -12.49
C PRO A 35 -12.93 5.58 -11.55
N VAL A 36 -12.75 4.27 -11.77
CA VAL A 36 -11.75 3.48 -11.02
C VAL A 36 -10.37 4.11 -11.19
N LEU A 37 -9.69 4.37 -10.08
CA LEU A 37 -8.41 5.09 -10.09
C LEU A 37 -7.22 4.16 -10.32
N LEU A 38 -7.19 3.01 -9.65
CA LEU A 38 -6.17 1.98 -9.80
C LEU A 38 -6.84 0.62 -10.03
N PHE A 39 -6.28 -0.13 -10.93
CA PHE A 39 -6.63 -1.52 -11.22
C PHE A 39 -5.35 -2.29 -11.55
N PRO A 40 -5.34 -3.62 -11.41
CA PRO A 40 -4.18 -4.42 -11.79
C PRO A 40 -3.78 -4.17 -13.24
N SER A 41 -2.58 -3.74 -13.47
CA SER A 41 -2.07 -3.36 -14.79
C SER A 41 -0.65 -3.85 -15.07
N ASP A 42 0.02 -4.36 -14.04
CA ASP A 42 1.43 -4.72 -14.11
C ASP A 42 1.70 -6.08 -13.47
N THR A 43 2.89 -6.64 -13.70
CA THR A 43 3.28 -7.96 -13.20
C THR A 43 3.35 -8.05 -11.68
N TRP A 44 3.50 -6.92 -10.99
CA TRP A 44 3.59 -6.83 -9.53
C TRP A 44 2.25 -6.64 -8.82
N ASP A 45 1.14 -6.51 -9.56
CA ASP A 45 -0.21 -6.32 -8.98
C ASP A 45 -1.31 -7.18 -9.62
N LEU A 46 -0.95 -8.21 -10.38
CA LEU A 46 -1.85 -9.06 -11.16
C LEU A 46 -3.07 -9.58 -10.39
N HIS A 47 -2.95 -9.79 -9.08
CA HIS A 47 -4.00 -10.35 -8.23
C HIS A 47 -4.62 -9.32 -7.29
N GLY A 48 -4.41 -8.04 -7.57
CA GLY A 48 -5.11 -6.95 -6.92
C GLY A 48 -4.25 -5.78 -6.47
N VAL A 49 -4.88 -4.62 -6.46
CA VAL A 49 -4.38 -3.38 -5.87
C VAL A 49 -4.93 -3.30 -4.45
N PHE A 50 -4.08 -3.59 -3.46
CA PHE A 50 -4.47 -3.61 -2.05
C PHE A 50 -4.30 -2.22 -1.42
N SER A 51 -4.56 -2.12 -0.13
CA SER A 51 -4.55 -0.84 0.61
C SER A 51 -3.23 -0.09 0.53
N GLY A 52 -3.31 1.18 0.85
CA GLY A 52 -2.19 2.12 0.86
C GLY A 52 -2.65 3.54 1.17
N SER A 53 -1.92 4.53 0.70
CA SER A 53 -2.18 5.94 1.00
C SER A 53 -1.89 6.87 -0.18
N ALA A 54 -2.35 8.12 -0.06
CA ALA A 54 -2.04 9.18 -0.99
C ALA A 54 -1.25 10.30 -0.30
N LEU A 55 -0.15 10.70 -0.88
CA LEU A 55 0.57 11.94 -0.57
C LEU A 55 0.24 12.96 -1.66
N VAL A 56 -0.15 14.17 -1.28
CA VAL A 56 -0.40 15.26 -2.24
C VAL A 56 0.65 16.34 -2.04
N GLU A 57 1.39 16.63 -3.10
CA GLU A 57 2.42 17.67 -3.11
C GLU A 57 2.40 18.39 -4.46
N ASP A 58 2.41 19.72 -4.44
CA ASP A 58 2.37 20.58 -5.63
C ASP A 58 1.25 20.24 -6.64
N GLY A 59 0.08 19.84 -6.10
CA GLY A 59 -1.08 19.47 -6.91
C GLY A 59 -1.02 18.07 -7.53
N VAL A 60 0.07 17.33 -7.32
CA VAL A 60 0.25 15.96 -7.78
C VAL A 60 -0.12 14.98 -6.66
N MET A 61 -0.88 13.95 -6.98
CA MET A 61 -1.15 12.84 -6.05
C MET A 61 -0.16 11.70 -6.33
N TYR A 62 0.56 11.31 -5.30
CA TYR A 62 1.41 10.13 -5.23
C TYR A 62 0.65 9.06 -4.46
N LEU A 63 0.24 8.00 -5.15
CA LEU A 63 -0.60 6.93 -4.64
C LEU A 63 0.28 5.72 -4.33
N TYR A 64 0.60 5.50 -3.08
CA TYR A 64 1.36 4.34 -2.64
C TYR A 64 0.38 3.21 -2.33
N TYR A 65 0.59 2.04 -2.90
CA TYR A 65 -0.29 0.90 -2.74
C TYR A 65 0.47 -0.41 -2.65
N THR A 66 -0.23 -1.44 -2.22
CA THR A 66 0.32 -2.79 -2.22
C THR A 66 -0.17 -3.54 -3.45
N GLY A 67 0.74 -3.89 -4.34
CA GLY A 67 0.48 -4.82 -5.43
C GLY A 67 0.51 -6.25 -4.92
N ASN A 68 -0.57 -6.99 -5.12
CA ASN A 68 -0.67 -8.38 -4.70
C ASN A 68 -0.47 -9.33 -5.88
N VAL A 69 0.40 -10.32 -5.70
CA VAL A 69 0.65 -11.39 -6.67
C VAL A 69 0.57 -12.75 -5.98
N LEU A 70 -0.05 -13.71 -6.63
CA LEU A 70 -0.10 -15.10 -6.19
C LEU A 70 0.60 -15.97 -7.23
N SER A 71 1.60 -16.75 -6.80
CA SER A 71 2.28 -17.73 -7.65
C SER A 71 1.44 -19.00 -7.75
N ALA A 72 1.46 -19.63 -8.93
CA ALA A 72 0.86 -20.94 -9.10
C ALA A 72 1.67 -22.02 -8.37
N GLY A 73 0.99 -23.06 -7.89
CA GLY A 73 1.63 -24.19 -7.21
C GLY A 73 1.12 -24.41 -5.79
N ALA A 74 1.74 -25.34 -5.09
CA ALA A 74 1.40 -25.66 -3.70
C ALA A 74 2.15 -24.71 -2.77
N HIS A 75 1.50 -23.66 -2.37
CA HIS A 75 2.01 -22.62 -1.45
C HIS A 75 1.06 -22.44 -0.27
N ASP A 76 1.60 -22.00 0.85
CA ASP A 76 0.81 -21.59 2.02
C ASP A 76 0.32 -20.13 1.92
N TYR A 77 0.88 -19.37 0.97
CA TYR A 77 0.63 -17.93 0.77
C TYR A 77 0.90 -17.07 2.00
N ILE A 78 1.64 -17.58 2.95
CA ILE A 78 2.11 -16.92 4.17
C ILE A 78 3.62 -16.77 4.11
N THR A 79 4.33 -17.88 3.97
CA THR A 79 5.79 -17.91 3.88
C THR A 79 6.30 -18.01 2.45
N SER A 80 5.44 -18.44 1.53
CA SER A 80 5.77 -18.61 0.11
C SER A 80 4.56 -18.38 -0.80
N GLY A 81 4.82 -18.12 -2.08
CA GLY A 81 3.80 -18.05 -3.12
C GLY A 81 3.01 -16.74 -3.19
N ARG A 82 3.32 -15.76 -2.36
CA ARG A 82 2.70 -14.43 -2.41
C ARG A 82 3.75 -13.34 -2.55
N GLY A 83 3.50 -12.40 -3.46
CA GLY A 83 4.20 -11.13 -3.54
C GLY A 83 3.30 -10.02 -2.99
N HIS A 84 3.74 -9.33 -1.95
CA HIS A 84 3.21 -8.05 -1.52
C HIS A 84 4.24 -6.97 -1.85
N ASN A 85 3.98 -6.29 -2.95
CA ASN A 85 4.90 -5.34 -3.55
C ASN A 85 4.46 -3.92 -3.22
N THR A 86 5.38 -3.07 -2.78
CA THR A 86 5.09 -1.64 -2.64
C THR A 86 5.25 -0.97 -4.00
N ALA A 87 4.20 -0.33 -4.46
CA ALA A 87 4.17 0.37 -5.73
C ALA A 87 3.68 1.81 -5.58
N LEU A 88 4.03 2.64 -6.54
CA LEU A 88 3.67 4.04 -6.65
C LEU A 88 2.95 4.30 -7.97
N ALA A 89 1.78 4.93 -7.90
CA ALA A 89 1.13 5.51 -9.07
C ALA A 89 1.08 7.03 -8.94
N VAL A 90 1.25 7.74 -10.05
CA VAL A 90 1.22 9.21 -10.09
C VAL A 90 -0.04 9.67 -10.81
N CYS A 91 -0.77 10.61 -10.20
CA CYS A 91 -2.00 11.15 -10.76
C CYS A 91 -2.00 12.69 -10.63
N ARG A 92 -2.06 13.41 -11.77
CA ARG A 92 -2.04 14.88 -11.79
C ARG A 92 -3.43 15.50 -11.97
N ASP A 93 -4.30 14.87 -12.70
CA ASP A 93 -5.68 15.33 -12.91
C ASP A 93 -6.63 14.97 -11.75
N GLY A 94 -6.17 14.10 -10.87
CA GLY A 94 -6.93 13.56 -9.76
C GLY A 94 -8.03 12.57 -10.17
N LEU A 95 -7.96 12.02 -11.36
CA LEU A 95 -8.92 11.07 -11.92
C LEU A 95 -8.25 9.83 -12.52
N THR A 96 -7.04 10.00 -13.06
CA THR A 96 -6.35 8.96 -13.81
C THR A 96 -4.91 8.80 -13.31
N ALA A 97 -4.50 7.56 -13.02
CA ALA A 97 -3.10 7.24 -12.79
C ALA A 97 -2.35 7.24 -14.13
N GLU A 98 -1.27 8.02 -14.22
CA GLU A 98 -0.50 8.21 -15.46
C GLU A 98 0.67 7.25 -15.57
N THR A 99 1.27 6.90 -14.44
CA THR A 99 2.43 5.99 -14.36
C THR A 99 2.32 5.11 -13.12
N ASN A 100 2.75 3.87 -13.25
CA ASN A 100 2.92 2.94 -12.15
C ASN A 100 4.40 2.52 -12.07
N GLU A 101 4.93 2.48 -10.86
CA GLU A 101 6.33 2.12 -10.59
C GLU A 101 6.37 1.10 -9.45
N LEU A 102 7.11 0.01 -9.64
CA LEU A 102 7.47 -0.90 -8.56
C LEU A 102 8.57 -0.27 -7.71
N LEU A 103 8.35 -0.15 -6.41
CA LEU A 103 9.33 0.43 -5.49
C LEU A 103 10.07 -0.63 -4.68
N MET A 104 9.36 -1.62 -4.12
CA MET A 104 9.95 -2.69 -3.32
C MET A 104 9.17 -3.99 -3.50
N GLU A 105 9.89 -5.10 -3.49
CA GLU A 105 9.36 -6.47 -3.45
C GLU A 105 9.67 -7.14 -2.11
N ASN A 106 9.14 -8.35 -1.89
CA ASN A 106 9.38 -9.09 -0.65
C ASN A 106 10.87 -9.27 -0.30
N ARG A 107 11.74 -9.36 -1.29
CA ARG A 107 13.20 -9.48 -1.09
C ARG A 107 13.89 -8.21 -0.60
N ASP A 108 13.25 -7.06 -0.73
CA ASP A 108 13.78 -5.75 -0.36
C ASP A 108 13.45 -5.37 1.09
N TYR A 109 12.54 -6.12 1.72
CA TYR A 109 12.18 -5.92 3.12
C TYR A 109 13.17 -6.61 4.07
N PRO A 110 13.21 -6.22 5.36
CA PRO A 110 14.06 -6.84 6.36
C PRO A 110 13.85 -8.37 6.45
N ALA A 111 14.92 -9.09 6.79
CA ALA A 111 14.86 -10.52 7.01
C ALA A 111 13.95 -10.89 8.20
N GLY A 112 13.41 -12.11 8.20
CA GLY A 112 12.54 -12.63 9.26
C GLY A 112 11.05 -12.34 9.05
N LEU A 113 10.69 -11.73 7.93
CA LEU A 113 9.30 -11.46 7.57
C LEU A 113 8.72 -12.58 6.70
N SER A 114 7.42 -12.79 6.84
CA SER A 114 6.62 -13.61 5.94
C SER A 114 6.37 -12.86 4.61
N CYS A 115 5.57 -13.43 3.72
CA CYS A 115 5.15 -12.75 2.49
C CYS A 115 4.22 -11.52 2.74
N HIS A 116 3.79 -11.31 3.98
CA HIS A 116 2.84 -10.26 4.32
C HIS A 116 3.53 -8.99 4.81
N VAL A 117 3.82 -8.09 3.87
CA VAL A 117 4.20 -6.68 4.14
C VAL A 117 3.31 -5.81 3.26
N ARG A 118 2.50 -4.91 3.83
CA ARG A 118 1.50 -4.16 3.08
C ARG A 118 1.04 -2.86 3.72
N ASP A 119 0.14 -2.17 3.01
CA ASP A 119 -0.58 -0.98 3.45
C ASP A 119 0.33 0.23 3.71
N PRO A 120 1.10 0.68 2.69
CA PRO A 120 2.01 1.80 2.86
C PRO A 120 1.24 3.10 3.19
N LYS A 121 1.57 3.70 4.33
CA LYS A 121 1.15 5.05 4.70
C LYS A 121 2.34 5.98 4.60
N VAL A 122 2.23 7.01 3.76
CA VAL A 122 3.32 7.96 3.46
C VAL A 122 2.94 9.36 3.91
N TRP A 123 3.91 10.09 4.48
CA TRP A 123 3.82 11.52 4.78
C TRP A 123 5.15 12.22 4.53
N ALA A 124 5.10 13.56 4.44
CA ALA A 124 6.27 14.42 4.36
C ALA A 124 6.48 15.13 5.69
N GLN A 125 7.72 15.20 6.17
CA GLN A 125 8.09 15.91 7.38
C GLN A 125 9.55 16.37 7.28
N ASP A 126 9.83 17.63 7.64
CA ASP A 126 11.18 18.21 7.71
C ASP A 126 12.01 18.02 6.42
N GLY A 127 11.35 18.13 5.25
CA GLY A 127 12.00 18.00 3.94
C GLY A 127 12.35 16.57 3.55
N ARG A 128 11.83 15.58 4.24
CA ARG A 128 11.95 14.14 3.96
C ARG A 128 10.59 13.49 3.85
N TYR A 129 10.59 12.27 3.35
CA TYR A 129 9.40 11.43 3.26
C TYR A 129 9.57 10.22 4.15
N TYR A 130 8.51 9.86 4.84
CA TYR A 130 8.46 8.69 5.69
C TYR A 130 7.33 7.77 5.24
N MET A 131 7.52 6.49 5.44
CA MET A 131 6.52 5.47 5.15
C MET A 131 6.48 4.46 6.28
N VAL A 132 5.27 4.08 6.70
CA VAL A 132 5.05 2.91 7.54
C VAL A 132 4.29 1.85 6.77
N GLN A 133 4.61 0.58 7.05
CA GLN A 133 3.91 -0.58 6.49
C GLN A 133 3.67 -1.61 7.57
N GLY A 134 2.51 -2.25 7.54
CA GLY A 134 2.23 -3.40 8.38
C GLY A 134 2.96 -4.64 7.89
N ALA A 135 3.44 -5.45 8.82
CA ALA A 135 4.18 -6.67 8.52
C ALA A 135 3.80 -7.81 9.44
N ARG A 136 3.99 -9.05 8.95
CA ARG A 136 3.90 -10.31 9.71
C ARG A 136 5.26 -10.99 9.69
N THR A 137 5.77 -11.31 10.86
CA THR A 137 7.02 -12.07 10.98
C THR A 137 6.80 -13.57 10.73
N LEU A 138 7.89 -14.32 10.53
CA LEU A 138 7.83 -15.79 10.37
C LEU A 138 7.37 -16.52 11.65
N ASP A 139 7.51 -15.88 12.82
CA ASP A 139 7.03 -16.40 14.12
C ASP A 139 5.65 -15.84 14.51
N ASP A 140 4.87 -15.40 13.53
CA ASP A 140 3.47 -14.97 13.68
C ASP A 140 3.27 -13.78 14.63
N ARG A 141 4.10 -12.74 14.45
CA ARG A 141 3.93 -11.45 15.14
C ARG A 141 3.68 -10.34 14.16
N GLY A 142 2.72 -9.49 14.49
CA GLY A 142 2.52 -8.23 13.79
C GLY A 142 3.58 -7.20 14.22
N GLU A 143 4.07 -6.43 13.23
CA GLU A 143 4.96 -5.30 13.45
C GLU A 143 4.73 -4.22 12.39
N VAL A 144 5.28 -3.02 12.61
CA VAL A 144 5.26 -1.93 11.64
C VAL A 144 6.68 -1.58 11.25
N LEU A 145 6.96 -1.65 9.96
CA LEU A 145 8.22 -1.21 9.36
C LEU A 145 8.17 0.29 9.12
N VAL A 146 9.27 0.99 9.40
CA VAL A 146 9.42 2.43 9.17
C VAL A 146 10.53 2.66 8.15
N PHE A 147 10.22 3.41 7.12
CA PHE A 147 11.16 3.76 6.04
C PHE A 147 11.28 5.27 5.90
N GLU A 148 12.41 5.71 5.36
CA GLU A 148 12.71 7.09 5.00
C GLU A 148 13.11 7.19 3.52
N SER A 149 12.77 8.32 2.89
CA SER A 149 13.16 8.66 1.51
C SER A 149 13.43 10.15 1.35
N THR A 150 14.28 10.51 0.40
CA THR A 150 14.49 11.90 -0.04
C THR A 150 13.86 12.19 -1.42
N ASP A 151 13.41 11.16 -2.14
CA ASP A 151 12.95 11.29 -3.52
C ASP A 151 11.57 10.64 -3.80
N LYS A 152 10.90 10.12 -2.75
CA LYS A 152 9.60 9.44 -2.83
C LYS A 152 9.65 8.05 -3.52
N ARG A 153 10.82 7.61 -3.98
CA ARG A 153 10.98 6.37 -4.75
C ARG A 153 11.91 5.37 -4.12
N ARG A 154 13.08 5.82 -3.65
CA ARG A 154 14.04 4.95 -2.96
C ARG A 154 13.83 5.05 -1.46
N TRP A 155 13.51 3.93 -0.85
CA TRP A 155 13.15 3.83 0.55
C TRP A 155 14.20 3.05 1.33
N THR A 156 14.63 3.61 2.44
CA THR A 156 15.58 2.98 3.37
C THR A 156 14.84 2.61 4.65
N HIS A 157 14.90 1.33 5.03
CA HIS A 157 14.39 0.90 6.33
C HIS A 157 15.21 1.51 7.47
N ILE A 158 14.55 2.22 8.39
CA ILE A 158 15.20 2.94 9.48
C ILE A 158 14.79 2.44 10.86
N ASN A 159 13.63 1.82 11.00
CA ASN A 159 13.14 1.33 12.29
C ASN A 159 12.04 0.28 12.11
N THR A 160 11.79 -0.49 13.17
CA THR A 160 10.64 -1.41 13.28
C THR A 160 9.97 -1.21 14.63
N ILE A 161 8.66 -0.94 14.60
CA ILE A 161 7.84 -0.80 15.81
C ILE A 161 7.29 -2.15 16.19
N ARG A 162 7.56 -2.57 17.42
CA ARG A 162 7.16 -3.86 18.00
C ARG A 162 6.58 -3.66 19.38
N THR A 163 5.75 -4.62 19.83
CA THR A 163 5.30 -4.68 21.23
C THR A 163 6.00 -5.84 21.95
N PRO A 164 6.30 -5.70 23.25
CA PRO A 164 6.88 -6.79 24.04
C PRO A 164 5.94 -8.01 24.12
N ALA A 165 4.65 -7.77 24.33
CA ALA A 165 3.64 -8.81 24.30
C ALA A 165 3.10 -9.02 22.87
N PRO A 166 2.72 -10.24 22.47
CA PRO A 166 2.08 -10.50 21.19
C PRO A 166 0.78 -9.69 21.08
N PHE A 167 0.66 -8.94 19.99
CA PHE A 167 -0.54 -8.17 19.65
C PHE A 167 -0.95 -8.47 18.21
N GLY A 168 -1.58 -9.62 18.03
CA GLY A 168 -1.95 -10.13 16.71
C GLY A 168 -0.76 -10.64 15.89
N TYR A 169 -1.06 -11.42 14.88
CA TYR A 169 -0.07 -12.01 13.97
C TYR A 169 0.26 -11.10 12.78
N MET A 170 -0.56 -10.10 12.52
CA MET A 170 -0.41 -9.13 11.43
C MET A 170 -1.00 -7.79 11.87
N TRP A 171 -0.29 -6.71 11.59
CA TRP A 171 -0.81 -5.36 11.74
C TRP A 171 -1.07 -4.76 10.36
N GLU A 172 -2.31 -4.37 10.12
CA GLU A 172 -2.77 -3.85 8.84
C GLU A 172 -3.07 -2.36 8.93
N CYS A 173 -2.98 -1.67 7.79
CA CYS A 173 -3.34 -0.27 7.63
C CYS A 173 -2.75 0.63 8.74
N PRO A 174 -1.43 0.57 9.01
CA PRO A 174 -0.85 1.43 10.04
C PRO A 174 -1.02 2.90 9.65
N ASP A 175 -1.27 3.72 10.65
CA ASP A 175 -1.25 5.19 10.51
C ASP A 175 -0.38 5.77 11.63
N LEU A 176 0.34 6.85 11.31
CA LEU A 176 1.17 7.57 12.25
C LEU A 176 0.83 9.07 12.14
N PHE A 177 0.52 9.69 13.25
CA PHE A 177 0.14 11.10 13.34
C PHE A 177 0.59 11.68 14.68
N GLU A 178 0.76 12.99 14.73
CA GLU A 178 1.07 13.76 15.96
C GLU A 178 -0.20 14.04 16.78
#